data_49fdbc74c61dc8f1cd9cdc55f7b6cedf
#
_entry.id   49fdbc74c61dc8f1cd9cdc55f7b6cedf
#
_cell.length_a   1.000
_cell.length_b   1.000
_cell.length_c   1.000
_cell.angle_alpha   90.00
_cell.angle_beta   90.00
_cell.angle_gamma   90.00
#
_symmetry.space_group_name_H-M   'P 1'
#
loop_
_entity.id
_entity.type
_entity.pdbx_description
1 polymer ?
#
loop_
_entity_poly.entity_id
_entity_poly.type
_entity_poly.pdbx_seq_one_letter_code
_entity_poly.pdbx_strand_id
1 'polypeptide(L)'
;MTVLGNPILSVAKTSAIYIPTSFTGFMLPGNDVIYTITTSNSGTAGTDADSLFVLDSLPAQVEVYIGDFDAAGPATGTILVTQQNGATLNFTQASDLRFSDLVAAPANFAQCNYVPTVTNAYDPAIRHICVNPKGSLASGSPAPGFAVQFRARIK
;
A
#
# COMPACT_ATOMS: atom_id res chain seq x y z
N MET A 1 -12.71 -37.82 2.04
CA MET A 1 -12.46 -36.81 0.99
C MET A 1 -12.07 -35.52 1.67
N THR A 2 -10.83 -35.09 1.54
CA THR A 2 -10.36 -33.82 2.13
C THR A 2 -10.61 -32.72 1.11
N VAL A 3 -11.49 -31.78 1.41
CA VAL A 3 -11.67 -30.58 0.58
C VAL A 3 -10.55 -29.60 0.99
N LEU A 4 -9.63 -29.35 0.10
CA LEU A 4 -8.60 -28.29 0.28
C LEU A 4 -9.29 -26.94 0.07
N GLY A 5 -9.23 -26.09 1.09
CA GLY A 5 -9.67 -24.70 0.98
C GLY A 5 -8.69 -23.89 0.11
N ASN A 6 -9.21 -22.86 -0.56
CA ASN A 6 -8.40 -21.93 -1.35
C ASN A 6 -8.60 -20.49 -0.84
N PRO A 7 -7.55 -19.66 -0.79
CA PRO A 7 -7.71 -18.22 -0.61
C PRO A 7 -8.37 -17.61 -1.85
N ILE A 8 -9.24 -16.62 -1.63
CA ILE A 8 -9.84 -15.79 -2.68
C ILE A 8 -9.55 -14.34 -2.30
N LEU A 9 -8.56 -13.77 -2.96
CA LEU A 9 -8.14 -12.40 -2.68
C LEU A 9 -8.89 -11.42 -3.57
N SER A 10 -9.33 -10.32 -2.98
CA SER A 10 -9.84 -9.15 -3.69
C SER A 10 -9.01 -7.94 -3.33
N VAL A 11 -8.79 -7.06 -4.32
CA VAL A 11 -8.05 -5.79 -4.16
C VAL A 11 -8.91 -4.67 -4.71
N ALA A 12 -9.03 -3.60 -3.92
CA ALA A 12 -9.70 -2.36 -4.33
C ALA A 12 -8.77 -1.17 -4.08
N LYS A 13 -8.75 -0.21 -5.00
CA LYS A 13 -8.01 1.04 -4.86
C LYS A 13 -8.96 2.21 -4.92
N THR A 14 -8.85 3.12 -3.96
CA THR A 14 -9.60 4.38 -3.90
C THR A 14 -8.64 5.54 -3.69
N SER A 15 -9.13 6.77 -3.94
CA SER A 15 -8.39 7.99 -3.66
C SER A 15 -9.29 9.03 -3.00
N ALA A 16 -8.69 9.83 -2.13
CA ALA A 16 -9.34 10.97 -1.47
C ALA A 16 -8.35 12.14 -1.39
N ILE A 17 -8.87 13.37 -1.32
CA ILE A 17 -8.05 14.56 -1.13
C ILE A 17 -7.44 14.56 0.27
N TYR A 18 -6.17 14.92 0.36
CA TYR A 18 -5.49 15.16 1.64
C TYR A 18 -5.70 16.62 2.05
N ILE A 19 -6.71 16.86 2.87
CA ILE A 19 -7.17 18.21 3.28
C ILE A 19 -6.06 19.08 3.91
N PRO A 20 -5.17 18.58 4.80
CA PRO A 20 -4.16 19.44 5.44
C PRO A 20 -3.24 20.19 4.49
N THR A 21 -3.03 19.67 3.27
CA THR A 21 -2.14 20.29 2.27
C THR A 21 -2.87 20.78 1.03
N SER A 22 -4.16 20.50 0.90
CA SER A 22 -4.96 20.86 -0.27
C SER A 22 -5.81 22.09 0.00
N PHE A 23 -5.72 23.08 -0.89
CA PHE A 23 -6.45 24.35 -0.76
C PHE A 23 -7.91 24.27 -1.18
N THR A 24 -8.29 23.21 -1.91
CA THR A 24 -9.64 23.03 -2.45
C THR A 24 -10.09 21.59 -2.28
N GLY A 25 -11.40 21.36 -2.26
CA GLY A 25 -11.98 20.01 -2.24
C GLY A 25 -11.86 19.24 -3.57
N PHE A 26 -10.99 19.66 -4.50
CA PHE A 26 -10.84 19.07 -5.82
C PHE A 26 -9.47 18.44 -6.04
N MET A 27 -9.41 17.39 -6.84
CA MET A 27 -8.16 16.72 -7.25
C MET A 27 -7.49 17.51 -8.38
N LEU A 28 -6.84 18.62 -8.03
CA LEU A 28 -6.15 19.51 -8.97
C LEU A 28 -4.63 19.35 -8.88
N PRO A 29 -3.87 19.71 -9.92
CA PRO A 29 -2.42 19.79 -9.86
C PRO A 29 -1.94 20.62 -8.65
N GLY A 30 -0.93 20.12 -7.97
CA GLY A 30 -0.39 20.70 -6.75
C GLY A 30 -1.07 20.23 -5.45
N ASN A 31 -2.25 19.62 -5.53
CA ASN A 31 -2.93 19.05 -4.36
C ASN A 31 -2.44 17.63 -4.04
N ASP A 32 -2.45 17.32 -2.76
CA ASP A 32 -2.13 15.98 -2.28
C ASP A 32 -3.39 15.12 -2.22
N VAL A 33 -3.20 13.83 -2.52
CA VAL A 33 -4.22 12.79 -2.44
C VAL A 33 -3.72 11.64 -1.58
N ILE A 34 -4.64 11.00 -0.88
CA ILE A 34 -4.43 9.72 -0.22
C ILE A 34 -4.95 8.63 -1.13
N TYR A 35 -4.10 7.69 -1.49
CA TYR A 35 -4.52 6.43 -2.07
C TYR A 35 -4.69 5.40 -0.96
N THR A 36 -5.77 4.63 -1.06
CA THR A 36 -6.05 3.50 -0.17
C THR A 36 -6.20 2.24 -1.01
N ILE A 37 -5.38 1.24 -0.73
CA ILE A 37 -5.45 -0.09 -1.35
C ILE A 37 -5.94 -1.05 -0.27
N THR A 38 -7.11 -1.62 -0.46
CA THR A 38 -7.69 -2.60 0.45
C THR A 38 -7.57 -3.99 -0.15
N THR A 39 -7.02 -4.93 0.61
CA THR A 39 -6.91 -6.34 0.24
C THR A 39 -7.68 -7.17 1.25
N SER A 40 -8.49 -8.13 0.80
CA SER A 40 -9.22 -9.05 1.69
C SER A 40 -9.24 -10.47 1.15
N ASN A 41 -9.44 -11.45 2.06
CA ASN A 41 -9.54 -12.87 1.71
C ASN A 41 -10.93 -13.40 2.07
N SER A 42 -11.75 -13.60 1.06
CA SER A 42 -13.10 -14.19 1.17
C SER A 42 -13.13 -15.71 0.88
N GLY A 43 -11.96 -16.32 0.76
CA GLY A 43 -11.83 -17.75 0.47
C GLY A 43 -12.18 -18.66 1.66
N THR A 44 -11.85 -19.92 1.51
CA THR A 44 -12.06 -20.96 2.52
C THR A 44 -10.78 -21.39 3.22
N ALA A 45 -9.62 -20.82 2.82
CA ALA A 45 -8.34 -21.00 3.46
C ALA A 45 -7.57 -19.68 3.56
N GLY A 46 -6.62 -19.60 4.49
CA GLY A 46 -5.65 -18.51 4.56
C GLY A 46 -4.65 -18.56 3.41
N THR A 47 -3.96 -17.46 3.18
CA THR A 47 -2.79 -17.44 2.28
C THR A 47 -1.61 -18.17 2.91
N ASP A 48 -0.66 -18.60 2.09
CA ASP A 48 0.62 -19.06 2.60
C ASP A 48 1.32 -17.92 3.37
N ALA A 49 2.07 -18.29 4.40
CA ALA A 49 2.79 -17.29 5.21
C ALA A 49 3.78 -16.51 4.36
N ASP A 50 3.83 -15.19 4.55
CA ASP A 50 4.74 -14.25 3.89
C ASP A 50 4.63 -14.19 2.35
N SER A 51 3.57 -14.79 1.79
CA SER A 51 3.37 -14.87 0.34
C SER A 51 2.68 -13.64 -0.26
N LEU A 52 2.11 -12.77 0.57
CA LEU A 52 1.40 -11.58 0.08
C LEU A 52 2.37 -10.58 -0.53
N PHE A 53 2.08 -10.18 -1.75
CA PHE A 53 2.78 -9.11 -2.44
C PHE A 53 1.76 -8.14 -3.05
N VAL A 54 1.68 -6.95 -2.48
CA VAL A 54 0.84 -5.86 -3.00
C VAL A 54 1.72 -4.92 -3.80
N LEU A 55 1.39 -4.78 -5.06
CA LEU A 55 2.06 -3.88 -5.99
C LEU A 55 1.08 -2.79 -6.44
N ASP A 56 1.46 -1.54 -6.26
CA ASP A 56 0.74 -0.41 -6.83
C ASP A 56 1.60 0.31 -7.87
N SER A 57 1.13 0.31 -9.10
CA SER A 57 1.72 1.09 -10.19
C SER A 57 1.11 2.48 -10.21
N LEU A 58 1.96 3.48 -10.02
CA LEU A 58 1.52 4.87 -9.91
C LEU A 58 1.21 5.46 -11.29
N PRO A 59 0.14 6.27 -11.41
CA PRO A 59 -0.06 7.09 -12.59
C PRO A 59 1.11 8.06 -12.80
N ALA A 60 1.44 8.34 -14.06
CA ALA A 60 2.52 9.27 -14.40
C ALA A 60 2.28 10.71 -13.89
N GLN A 61 1.03 11.03 -13.55
CA GLN A 61 0.59 12.34 -13.08
C GLN A 61 0.74 12.54 -11.57
N VAL A 62 1.31 11.57 -10.83
CA VAL A 62 1.49 11.70 -9.38
C VAL A 62 2.94 11.47 -8.96
N GLU A 63 3.28 11.97 -7.79
CA GLU A 63 4.56 11.77 -7.11
C GLU A 63 4.30 11.33 -5.67
N VAL A 64 4.99 10.30 -5.20
CA VAL A 64 4.81 9.79 -3.83
C VAL A 64 5.54 10.68 -2.84
N TYR A 65 4.88 10.97 -1.72
CA TYR A 65 5.51 11.63 -0.59
C TYR A 65 6.33 10.62 0.23
N ILE A 66 7.60 10.94 0.45
CA ILE A 66 8.52 10.16 1.28
C ILE A 66 8.72 10.90 2.59
N GLY A 67 8.01 10.47 3.61
CA GLY A 67 8.01 11.10 4.93
C GLY A 67 6.91 10.52 5.79
N ASP A 68 6.56 11.21 6.86
CA ASP A 68 5.45 10.80 7.70
C ASP A 68 4.12 10.99 6.97
N PHE A 69 3.35 9.91 6.84
CA PHE A 69 2.13 9.84 6.04
C PHE A 69 1.12 10.96 6.36
N ASP A 70 0.83 11.18 7.63
CA ASP A 70 -0.19 12.13 8.07
C ASP A 70 0.37 13.42 8.67
N ALA A 71 1.71 13.50 8.80
CA ALA A 71 2.42 14.61 9.44
C ALA A 71 1.97 14.88 10.89
N ALA A 72 1.33 13.88 11.53
CA ALA A 72 0.90 13.92 12.91
C ALA A 72 1.75 12.99 13.79
N GLY A 73 1.90 13.28 15.05
CA GLY A 73 2.62 12.38 15.95
C GLY A 73 1.72 11.31 16.59
N PRO A 74 2.24 10.12 16.88
CA PRO A 74 3.58 9.63 16.55
C PRO A 74 3.72 9.29 15.06
N ALA A 75 4.94 9.41 14.52
CA ALA A 75 5.24 9.18 13.12
C ALA A 75 4.79 7.77 12.66
N THR A 76 4.02 7.70 11.59
CA THR A 76 3.50 6.45 11.02
C THR A 76 4.37 5.91 9.89
N GLY A 77 5.36 6.69 9.42
CA GLY A 77 6.20 6.39 8.27
C GLY A 77 5.55 6.76 6.94
N THR A 78 6.12 6.32 5.83
CA THR A 78 5.69 6.70 4.48
C THR A 78 4.33 6.12 4.10
N ILE A 79 3.98 4.94 4.62
CA ILE A 79 2.67 4.33 4.43
C ILE A 79 2.03 3.98 5.77
N LEU A 80 0.72 3.99 5.82
CA LEU A 80 -0.07 3.49 6.94
C LEU A 80 -0.69 2.15 6.55
N VAL A 81 -0.47 1.12 7.38
CA VAL A 81 -1.11 -0.19 7.21
C VAL A 81 -2.09 -0.42 8.36
N THR A 82 -3.34 -0.69 8.03
CA THR A 82 -4.40 -0.98 9.02
C THR A 82 -5.00 -2.35 8.79
N GLN A 83 -5.17 -3.11 9.86
CA GLN A 83 -5.81 -4.44 9.82
C GLN A 83 -7.33 -4.29 9.85
N GLN A 84 -8.04 -5.19 9.18
CA GLN A 84 -9.49 -5.20 9.07
C GLN A 84 -10.04 -6.60 9.36
N ASN A 85 -11.21 -6.66 10.02
CA ASN A 85 -11.96 -7.88 10.25
C ASN A 85 -11.13 -9.03 10.89
N GLY A 86 -10.26 -8.69 11.85
CA GLY A 86 -9.46 -9.67 12.58
C GLY A 86 -8.23 -10.18 11.84
N ALA A 87 -7.80 -9.56 10.75
CA ALA A 87 -6.49 -9.86 10.17
C ALA A 87 -5.36 -9.56 11.17
N THR A 88 -4.29 -10.34 11.12
CA THR A 88 -3.17 -10.29 12.07
C THR A 88 -1.81 -10.27 11.36
N LEU A 89 -1.73 -9.61 10.21
CA LEU A 89 -0.47 -9.47 9.49
C LEU A 89 0.47 -8.52 10.23
N ASN A 90 1.76 -8.81 10.19
CA ASN A 90 2.80 -7.92 10.68
C ASN A 90 3.32 -7.06 9.53
N PHE A 91 3.60 -5.80 9.83
CA PHE A 91 4.17 -4.88 8.86
C PHE A 91 5.22 -3.99 9.53
N THR A 92 6.41 -3.94 8.91
CA THR A 92 7.51 -3.08 9.31
C THR A 92 7.98 -2.28 8.10
N GLN A 93 7.93 -0.94 8.16
CA GLN A 93 8.31 -0.07 7.04
C GLN A 93 9.68 -0.42 6.46
N ALA A 94 10.68 -0.65 7.31
CA ALA A 94 12.06 -0.86 6.89
C ALA A 94 12.29 -2.16 6.09
N SER A 95 11.49 -3.20 6.33
CA SER A 95 11.67 -4.52 5.69
C SER A 95 10.60 -4.84 4.67
N ASP A 96 9.37 -4.37 4.87
CA ASP A 96 8.18 -4.83 4.16
C ASP A 96 7.62 -3.79 3.18
N LEU A 97 8.23 -2.58 3.14
CA LEU A 97 7.98 -1.55 2.14
C LEU A 97 9.22 -1.40 1.26
N ARG A 98 9.01 -1.40 -0.05
CA ARG A 98 10.03 -1.07 -1.06
C ARG A 98 9.43 -0.25 -2.19
N PHE A 99 10.30 0.32 -2.99
CA PHE A 99 9.91 1.11 -4.15
C PHE A 99 10.60 0.59 -5.41
N SER A 100 10.05 0.95 -6.56
CA SER A 100 10.67 0.66 -7.85
C SER A 100 10.54 1.85 -8.79
N ASP A 101 11.61 2.15 -9.52
CA ASP A 101 11.69 3.13 -10.60
C ASP A 101 11.60 2.48 -11.99
N LEU A 102 11.45 1.17 -12.05
CA LEU A 102 11.33 0.43 -13.30
C LEU A 102 10.12 0.87 -14.10
N VAL A 103 10.25 0.89 -15.43
CA VAL A 103 9.12 1.15 -16.34
C VAL A 103 8.12 -0.01 -16.31
N ALA A 104 8.63 -1.25 -16.33
CA ALA A 104 7.80 -2.44 -16.22
C ALA A 104 7.47 -2.73 -14.75
N ALA A 105 6.26 -3.20 -14.50
CA ALA A 105 5.81 -3.58 -13.17
C ALA A 105 6.67 -4.73 -12.61
N PRO A 106 7.22 -4.60 -11.38
CA PRO A 106 7.95 -5.68 -10.73
C PRO A 106 7.10 -6.95 -10.59
N ALA A 107 7.66 -8.10 -10.91
CA ALA A 107 6.97 -9.38 -10.78
C ALA A 107 6.99 -9.93 -9.34
N ASN A 108 7.89 -9.43 -8.49
CA ASN A 108 8.03 -9.85 -7.10
C ASN A 108 8.68 -8.75 -6.26
N PHE A 109 8.61 -8.91 -4.94
CA PHE A 109 9.14 -7.93 -3.98
C PHE A 109 10.64 -7.68 -4.10
N ALA A 110 11.44 -8.67 -4.53
CA ALA A 110 12.89 -8.51 -4.67
C ALA A 110 13.30 -7.56 -5.80
N GLN A 111 12.43 -7.38 -6.82
CA GLN A 111 12.66 -6.44 -7.91
C GLN A 111 12.39 -4.98 -7.52
N CYS A 112 11.77 -4.75 -6.38
CA CYS A 112 11.53 -3.42 -5.83
C CYS A 112 12.77 -3.01 -5.00
N ASN A 113 13.75 -2.42 -5.66
CA ASN A 113 15.06 -2.11 -5.07
C ASN A 113 15.47 -0.64 -5.20
N TYR A 114 14.56 0.23 -5.65
CA TYR A 114 14.82 1.66 -5.66
C TYR A 114 14.83 2.21 -4.24
N VAL A 115 15.86 2.98 -3.91
CA VAL A 115 16.00 3.68 -2.63
C VAL A 115 15.70 5.16 -2.86
N PRO A 116 14.64 5.71 -2.24
CA PRO A 116 14.35 7.14 -2.37
C PRO A 116 15.52 8.00 -1.93
N THR A 117 15.79 9.05 -2.70
CA THR A 117 16.89 9.99 -2.43
C THR A 117 16.44 11.23 -1.67
N VAL A 118 15.13 11.34 -1.42
CA VAL A 118 14.51 12.47 -0.72
C VAL A 118 13.96 12.04 0.64
N THR A 119 13.83 13.00 1.56
CA THR A 119 13.19 12.82 2.86
C THR A 119 12.24 13.99 3.10
N ASN A 120 11.03 13.72 3.58
CA ASN A 120 9.97 14.71 3.77
C ASN A 120 9.67 15.52 2.49
N ALA A 121 9.72 14.84 1.34
CA ALA A 121 9.52 15.43 0.03
C ALA A 121 8.87 14.41 -0.94
N TYR A 122 8.51 14.85 -2.12
CA TYR A 122 7.96 14.00 -3.18
C TYR A 122 9.08 13.45 -4.04
N ASP A 123 9.02 12.15 -4.35
CA ASP A 123 9.99 11.49 -5.20
C ASP A 123 9.39 11.16 -6.58
N PRO A 124 9.77 11.89 -7.65
CA PRO A 124 9.23 11.68 -8.98
C PRO A 124 9.77 10.42 -9.67
N ALA A 125 10.81 9.80 -9.15
CA ALA A 125 11.40 8.60 -9.73
C ALA A 125 10.61 7.34 -9.37
N ILE A 126 9.84 7.34 -8.28
CA ILE A 126 9.05 6.18 -7.87
C ILE A 126 7.92 5.95 -8.86
N ARG A 127 7.89 4.74 -9.41
CA ARG A 127 6.86 4.24 -10.33
C ARG A 127 5.96 3.19 -9.70
N HIS A 128 6.49 2.45 -8.73
CA HIS A 128 5.75 1.40 -8.05
C HIS A 128 6.02 1.40 -6.56
N ILE A 129 4.97 1.17 -5.80
CA ILE A 129 5.02 0.89 -4.35
C ILE A 129 4.82 -0.60 -4.17
N CYS A 130 5.69 -1.22 -3.41
CA CYS A 130 5.77 -2.65 -3.18
C CYS A 130 5.61 -2.93 -1.69
N VAL A 131 4.60 -3.68 -1.30
CA VAL A 131 4.31 -4.01 0.10
C VAL A 131 4.22 -5.52 0.26
N ASN A 132 4.97 -6.07 1.23
CA ASN A 132 4.98 -7.50 1.53
C ASN A 132 4.77 -7.72 3.03
N PRO A 133 3.53 -7.56 3.54
CA PRO A 133 3.24 -7.80 4.95
C PRO A 133 3.48 -9.27 5.30
N LYS A 134 3.93 -9.52 6.52
CA LYS A 134 4.32 -10.84 6.99
C LYS A 134 3.20 -11.57 7.70
N GLY A 135 3.19 -12.89 7.60
CA GLY A 135 2.17 -13.77 8.13
C GLY A 135 1.22 -14.28 7.07
N SER A 136 0.13 -14.90 7.49
CA SER A 136 -0.93 -15.45 6.63
C SER A 136 -2.19 -14.60 6.78
N LEU A 137 -2.79 -14.19 5.68
CA LEU A 137 -4.09 -13.55 5.70
C LEU A 137 -5.16 -14.61 5.81
N ALA A 138 -5.73 -14.74 7.01
CA ALA A 138 -6.78 -15.72 7.29
C ALA A 138 -7.99 -15.55 6.38
N SER A 139 -8.79 -16.60 6.23
CA SER A 139 -10.12 -16.54 5.62
C SER A 139 -11.19 -16.32 6.67
N GLY A 140 -12.33 -15.74 6.30
CA GLY A 140 -13.43 -15.54 7.25
C GLY A 140 -14.63 -14.78 6.68
N SER A 141 -15.64 -14.63 7.53
CA SER A 141 -16.81 -13.81 7.25
C SER A 141 -17.17 -13.01 8.50
N PRO A 142 -17.05 -11.67 8.47
CA PRO A 142 -16.59 -10.85 7.32
C PRO A 142 -15.15 -11.16 6.92
N ALA A 143 -14.82 -10.97 5.63
CA ALA A 143 -13.52 -11.30 5.07
C ALA A 143 -12.40 -10.52 5.77
N PRO A 144 -11.41 -11.19 6.42
CA PRO A 144 -10.23 -10.53 6.95
C PRO A 144 -9.46 -9.81 5.85
N GLY A 145 -8.87 -8.67 6.19
CA GLY A 145 -8.15 -7.85 5.22
C GLY A 145 -7.24 -6.82 5.85
N PHE A 146 -6.59 -6.05 5.02
CA PHE A 146 -5.79 -4.90 5.43
C PHE A 146 -5.88 -3.80 4.38
N ALA A 147 -5.65 -2.58 4.82
CA ALA A 147 -5.55 -1.43 3.95
C ALA A 147 -4.15 -0.84 4.02
N VAL A 148 -3.62 -0.46 2.87
CA VAL A 148 -2.37 0.31 2.71
C VAL A 148 -2.75 1.70 2.24
N GLN A 149 -2.30 2.72 2.95
CA GLN A 149 -2.51 4.11 2.57
C GLN A 149 -1.18 4.82 2.36
N PHE A 150 -1.11 5.64 1.33
CA PHE A 150 0.03 6.50 1.07
C PHE A 150 -0.41 7.84 0.49
N ARG A 151 0.44 8.86 0.70
CA ARG A 151 0.20 10.21 0.19
C ARG A 151 0.96 10.44 -1.11
N ALA A 152 0.31 11.06 -2.07
CA ALA A 152 0.91 11.48 -3.33
C ALA A 152 0.43 12.87 -3.73
N ARG A 153 1.22 13.60 -4.52
CA ARG A 153 0.85 14.89 -5.11
C ARG A 153 0.50 14.70 -6.57
N ILE A 154 -0.54 15.38 -7.01
CA ILE A 154 -0.90 15.50 -8.43
C ILE A 154 0.05 16.53 -9.08
N LYS A 155 0.69 16.15 -10.19
CA LYS A 155 1.57 17.03 -11.00
C LYS A 155 0.79 18.00 -11.85
#